data_7945a9de6046e333ad4aaa3cb70bc8f2
#
_entry.id   7945a9de6046e333ad4aaa3cb70bc8f2
#
_cell.length_a   1.000
_cell.length_b   1.000
_cell.length_c   1.000
_cell.angle_alpha   90.00
_cell.angle_beta   90.00
_cell.angle_gamma   90.00
#
_symmetry.space_group_name_H-M   'P 1'
#
loop_
_entity.id
_entity.type
_entity.pdbx_description
1 polymer ?
#
loop_
_entity_poly.entity_id
_entity_poly.type
_entity_poly.pdbx_seq_one_letter_code
_entity_poly.pdbx_strand_id
1 'polypeptide(L)' 'MSRENAEDTTIYKVVVNHEEQYSIWPVERENALGWRDAGKSGLKAECLE' A
#
# COMPACT_ATOMS: atom_id res chain seq x y z
N MET A 1 20.63 9.38 -7.83
CA MET A 1 20.46 8.97 -7.43
C MET A 1 19.73 8.30 -7.08
N SER A 2 19.36 7.90 -7.07
CA SER A 2 18.66 7.43 -6.56
C SER A 2 18.74 6.40 -5.85
N ARG A 3 19.19 6.01 -5.33
CA ARG A 3 19.33 5.14 -4.57
C ARG A 3 18.56 5.05 -3.50
N GLU A 4 18.07 5.95 -3.11
CA GLU A 4 17.30 5.99 -1.95
C GLU A 4 16.16 5.01 -2.00
N ASN A 5 15.73 4.64 -3.17
CA ASN A 5 14.66 3.66 -3.26
C ASN A 5 15.04 2.33 -2.68
N ALA A 6 16.29 1.99 -2.80
CA ALA A 6 16.73 0.69 -2.32
C ALA A 6 16.62 0.62 -0.81
N GLU A 7 16.49 1.77 -0.17
CA GLU A 7 16.44 1.78 1.28
C GLU A 7 15.09 2.09 1.83
N ASP A 8 14.10 2.07 0.99
CA ASP A 8 12.76 2.36 1.43
C ASP A 8 12.24 1.21 2.28
N THR A 9 12.05 1.48 3.56
CA THR A 9 11.52 0.47 4.46
C THR A 9 10.09 0.78 4.85
N THR A 10 9.46 1.68 4.13
CA THR A 10 8.06 2.01 4.41
C THR A 10 7.19 0.79 4.21
N ILE A 11 6.31 0.57 5.17
CA ILE A 11 5.36 -0.53 5.08
C ILE A 11 4.10 0.01 4.42
N TYR A 12 3.62 -0.72 3.44
CA TYR A 12 2.43 -0.35 2.70
C TYR A 12 1.33 -1.35 2.98
N LYS A 13 0.12 -0.95 2.69
CA LYS A 13 -1.04 -1.82 2.82
C LYS A 13 -1.79 -1.81 1.50
N VAL A 14 -2.45 -2.91 1.21
CA VAL A 14 -3.30 -2.99 0.04
C VAL A 14 -4.71 -2.60 0.47
N VAL A 15 -5.31 -1.71 -0.28
CA VAL A 15 -6.67 -1.26 -0.04
C VAL A 15 -7.51 -1.51 -1.28
N VAL A 16 -8.81 -1.58 -1.09
CA VAL A 16 -9.72 -1.88 -2.18
C VAL A 16 -10.99 -1.06 -1.96
N ASN A 17 -11.58 -0.60 -3.04
CA ASN A 17 -12.84 0.12 -2.94
C ASN A 17 -14.00 -0.78 -3.38
N HIS A 18 -15.20 -0.24 -3.37
CA HIS A 18 -16.39 -1.05 -3.65
C HIS A 18 -16.48 -1.46 -5.12
N GLU A 19 -15.66 -0.87 -5.97
CA GLU A 19 -15.61 -1.28 -7.36
C GLU A 19 -14.50 -2.29 -7.60
N GLU A 20 -13.89 -2.76 -6.51
CA GLU A 20 -12.83 -3.75 -6.57
C GLU A 20 -11.59 -3.22 -7.27
N GLN A 21 -11.36 -1.94 -7.15
CA GLN A 21 -10.12 -1.32 -7.58
C GLN A 21 -9.15 -1.35 -6.42
N TYR A 22 -7.91 -1.74 -6.68
CA TYR A 22 -6.91 -1.92 -5.65
C TYR A 22 -5.85 -0.85 -5.74
N SER A 23 -5.30 -0.49 -4.59
CA SER A 23 -4.21 0.47 -4.52
C SER A 23 -3.34 0.10 -3.33
N ILE A 24 -2.16 0.70 -3.25
CA ILE A 24 -1.30 0.51 -2.08
C ILE A 24 -1.01 1.88 -1.50
N TRP A 25 -1.11 1.96 -0.18
CA TRP A 25 -0.88 3.22 0.55
C TRP A 25 0.04 2.93 1.73
N PRO A 26 0.77 3.95 2.21
CA PRO A 26 1.54 3.77 3.43
C PRO A 26 0.62 3.29 4.55
N VAL A 27 1.13 2.38 5.36
CA VAL A 27 0.28 1.75 6.36
C VAL A 27 -0.23 2.76 7.39
N GLU A 28 0.48 3.87 7.55
CA GLU A 28 0.06 4.88 8.51
C GLU A 28 -1.04 5.78 7.98
N ARG A 29 -1.31 5.70 6.70
CA ARG A 29 -2.33 6.55 6.12
C ARG A 29 -3.71 5.98 6.42
N GLU A 30 -4.62 6.87 6.81
CA GLU A 30 -5.99 6.45 7.01
C GLU A 30 -6.65 6.21 5.67
N ASN A 31 -7.51 5.22 5.63
CA ASN A 31 -8.19 4.90 4.39
C ASN A 31 -9.12 6.03 4.02
N ALA A 32 -9.07 6.42 2.75
CA ALA A 32 -10.01 7.40 2.24
C ALA A 32 -11.41 6.80 2.26
N LEU A 33 -12.39 7.69 2.25
CA LEU A 33 -13.77 7.25 2.27
C LEU A 33 -14.03 6.31 1.10
N GLY A 34 -14.62 5.17 1.39
CA GLY A 34 -14.91 4.20 0.34
C GLY A 34 -13.83 3.17 0.13
N TRP A 35 -12.72 3.24 0.86
CA TRP A 35 -11.65 2.27 0.74
C TRP A 35 -11.51 1.49 2.02
N ARG A 36 -11.13 0.24 1.91
CA ARG A 36 -10.94 -0.61 3.08
C ARG A 36 -9.69 -1.46 2.87
N ASP A 37 -9.18 -1.98 3.96
CA ASP A 37 -8.00 -2.84 3.89
C ASP A 37 -8.36 -4.13 3.18
N ALA A 38 -7.45 -4.56 2.29
CA ALA A 38 -7.65 -5.81 1.58
C ALA A 38 -6.99 -6.99 2.28
N GLY A 39 -6.37 -6.73 3.44
CA GLY A 39 -5.81 -7.83 4.22
C GLY A 39 -4.37 -8.16 3.93
N LYS A 40 -3.67 -7.30 3.21
CA LYS A 40 -2.27 -7.56 2.90
C LYS A 40 -1.45 -6.30 3.18
N SER A 41 -0.29 -6.48 3.75
CA SER A 41 0.62 -5.37 4.00
C SER A 41 2.04 -5.89 3.94
N GLY A 42 2.98 -4.96 3.84
CA GLY A 42 4.38 -5.31 3.77
C GLY A 42 5.12 -4.27 2.97
N LEU A 43 6.30 -4.64 2.51
CA LEU A 43 7.06 -3.75 1.66
C LEU A 43 6.34 -3.58 0.34
N LYS A 44 6.68 -2.49 -0.35
CA LYS A 44 5.97 -2.16 -1.57
C LYS A 44 5.99 -3.31 -2.58
N ALA A 45 7.14 -3.94 -2.72
CA ALA A 45 7.24 -5.04 -3.68
C ALA A 45 6.31 -6.18 -3.29
N GLU A 46 6.14 -6.41 -1.99
CA GLU A 46 5.27 -7.48 -1.54
C GLU A 46 3.82 -7.17 -1.82
N CYS A 47 3.45 -5.91 -1.74
CA CYS A 47 2.07 -5.53 -1.99
C CYS A 47 1.72 -5.60 -3.47
N LEU A 48 2.72 -5.51 -4.32
CA LEU A 48 2.47 -5.51 -5.76
C LEU A 48 2.42 -6.91 -6.37
N GLU A 49 2.71 -7.93 -5.57
CA GLU A 49 2.67 -9.29 -6.08
C GLU A 49 1.27 -9.85 -6.15
#